data_db6c9686237d9fed24fe37fe957c4d06
#
_entry.id   db6c9686237d9fed24fe37fe957c4d06
#
_cell.length_a   1.000
_cell.length_b   1.000
_cell.length_c   1.000
_cell.angle_alpha   90.00
_cell.angle_beta   90.00
_cell.angle_gamma   90.00
#
_symmetry.space_group_name_H-M   'P 1'
#
loop_
_entity.id
_entity.type
_entity.pdbx_description
1 polymer ?
#
loop_
_entity_poly.entity_id
_entity_poly.type
_entity_poly.pdbx_seq_one_letter_code
_entity_poly.pdbx_strand_id
1 'polypeptide(L)'
;MSVTTQYQITEKTKNVWLVFHGIGYLSRFFVKYFDGLDPEENYLIVPQAPSKYYLKNEYKYVGASWLTKENTTMDINNVLAYIDAVLEAEKLPENQNLILFGFSQGVSVATRWWANSKRSCRQVILYAGGIPNELTKDDFAFVDFDTTKIQLVYGDADEFLTPDRLQMEKRKIETLFKGKAEIITFTGGHEVKPNLIHDLLK
;
A
#
# COMPACT_ATOMS: atom_id res chain seq x y z
N MET A 1 -18.73 -4.05 1.04
CA MET A 1 -17.49 -3.45 0.52
C MET A 1 -17.11 -4.20 -0.74
N SER A 2 -16.25 -3.66 -1.60
CA SER A 2 -15.91 -4.29 -2.89
C SER A 2 -14.39 -4.36 -3.05
N VAL A 3 -13.94 -5.34 -3.80
CA VAL A 3 -12.53 -5.52 -4.17
C VAL A 3 -12.43 -5.53 -5.70
N THR A 4 -11.31 -5.06 -6.22
CA THR A 4 -10.94 -5.22 -7.63
C THR A 4 -9.77 -6.18 -7.66
N THR A 5 -9.86 -7.22 -8.47
CA THR A 5 -8.74 -8.12 -8.73
C THR A 5 -8.28 -7.98 -10.17
N GLN A 6 -7.02 -8.27 -10.43
CA GLN A 6 -6.44 -8.27 -11.76
C GLN A 6 -5.57 -9.50 -11.95
N TYR A 7 -5.62 -10.06 -13.15
CA TYR A 7 -5.03 -11.32 -13.53
C TYR A 7 -5.72 -12.54 -12.89
N GLN A 8 -5.15 -13.72 -12.99
CA GLN A 8 -5.68 -14.96 -12.44
C GLN A 8 -4.58 -15.72 -11.71
N ILE A 9 -4.96 -16.37 -10.62
CA ILE A 9 -4.04 -17.29 -9.93
C ILE A 9 -3.86 -18.54 -10.76
N THR A 10 -2.61 -18.87 -11.08
CA THR A 10 -2.19 -20.06 -11.81
C THR A 10 -1.02 -20.72 -11.08
N GLU A 11 -0.58 -21.88 -11.56
CA GLU A 11 0.63 -22.53 -11.04
C GLU A 11 1.91 -21.70 -11.26
N LYS A 12 1.89 -20.74 -12.19
CA LYS A 12 3.00 -19.83 -12.47
C LYS A 12 3.01 -18.58 -11.59
N THR A 13 1.92 -18.31 -10.87
CA THR A 13 1.81 -17.11 -10.03
C THR A 13 2.83 -17.17 -8.90
N LYS A 14 3.75 -16.23 -8.89
CA LYS A 14 4.82 -16.08 -7.89
C LYS A 14 4.48 -15.04 -6.83
N ASN A 15 3.82 -13.96 -7.26
CA ASN A 15 3.58 -12.79 -6.45
C ASN A 15 2.08 -12.50 -6.30
N VAL A 16 1.67 -12.29 -5.07
CA VAL A 16 0.34 -11.76 -4.73
C VAL A 16 0.53 -10.35 -4.20
N TRP A 17 -0.11 -9.40 -4.86
CA TRP A 17 -0.07 -8.00 -4.48
C TRP A 17 -1.31 -7.64 -3.68
N LEU A 18 -1.10 -7.04 -2.51
CA LEU A 18 -2.15 -6.37 -1.74
C LEU A 18 -1.93 -4.87 -1.86
N VAL A 19 -2.83 -4.19 -2.58
CA VAL A 19 -2.61 -2.82 -3.05
C VAL A 19 -3.62 -1.86 -2.44
N PHE A 20 -3.15 -0.82 -1.77
CA PHE A 20 -3.96 0.24 -1.16
C PHE A 20 -3.78 1.57 -1.89
N HIS A 21 -4.84 2.02 -2.52
CA HIS A 21 -4.87 3.28 -3.27
C HIS A 21 -4.88 4.52 -2.36
N GLY A 22 -4.54 5.67 -2.93
CA GLY A 22 -4.63 6.96 -2.25
C GLY A 22 -6.06 7.48 -2.11
N ILE A 23 -6.23 8.53 -1.29
CA ILE A 23 -7.51 9.25 -1.19
C ILE A 23 -7.92 9.79 -2.57
N GLY A 24 -9.21 9.74 -2.86
CA GLY A 24 -9.77 10.22 -4.14
C GLY A 24 -9.75 9.18 -5.26
N TYR A 25 -9.04 8.06 -5.10
CA TYR A 25 -9.04 6.99 -6.10
C TYR A 25 -10.16 5.98 -5.85
N LEU A 26 -10.52 5.27 -6.93
CA LEU A 26 -11.30 4.03 -6.86
C LEU A 26 -10.40 2.86 -7.30
N SER A 27 -10.51 1.72 -6.62
CA SER A 27 -9.69 0.52 -6.87
C SER A 27 -9.67 0.10 -8.34
N ARG A 28 -10.84 0.14 -9.02
CA ARG A 28 -11.00 -0.22 -10.45
C ARG A 28 -10.20 0.66 -11.42
N PHE A 29 -9.84 1.88 -11.02
CA PHE A 29 -9.00 2.76 -11.83
C PHE A 29 -7.55 2.69 -11.36
N PHE A 30 -7.33 2.50 -10.06
CA PHE A 30 -6.00 2.44 -9.49
C PHE A 30 -5.23 1.19 -9.95
N VAL A 31 -5.92 0.07 -10.10
CA VAL A 31 -5.32 -1.18 -10.58
C VAL A 31 -4.60 -1.05 -11.92
N LYS A 32 -5.02 -0.11 -12.77
CA LYS A 32 -4.42 0.14 -14.09
C LYS A 32 -2.96 0.62 -14.05
N TYR A 33 -2.51 1.16 -12.92
CA TYR A 33 -1.09 1.50 -12.75
C TYR A 33 -0.18 0.26 -12.79
N PHE A 34 -0.76 -0.93 -12.65
CA PHE A 34 -0.06 -2.20 -12.58
C PHE A 34 -0.16 -3.03 -13.89
N ASP A 35 -0.74 -2.46 -14.96
CA ASP A 35 -0.95 -3.16 -16.24
C ASP A 35 0.36 -3.64 -16.91
N GLY A 36 1.51 -3.09 -16.51
CA GLY A 36 2.82 -3.52 -17.00
C GLY A 36 3.41 -4.77 -16.33
N LEU A 37 2.77 -5.31 -15.29
CA LEU A 37 3.22 -6.54 -14.63
C LEU A 37 2.89 -7.77 -15.47
N ASP A 38 3.77 -8.79 -15.41
CA ASP A 38 3.51 -10.06 -16.09
C ASP A 38 2.27 -10.75 -15.50
N PRO A 39 1.21 -10.97 -16.28
CA PRO A 39 -0.03 -11.56 -15.81
C PRO A 39 0.09 -13.05 -15.43
N GLU A 40 1.13 -13.75 -15.87
CA GLU A 40 1.35 -15.14 -15.49
C GLU A 40 2.00 -15.26 -14.09
N GLU A 41 2.80 -14.27 -13.71
CA GLU A 41 3.57 -14.31 -12.47
C GLU A 41 2.94 -13.49 -11.32
N ASN A 42 1.97 -12.63 -11.60
CA ASN A 42 1.42 -11.71 -10.64
C ASN A 42 -0.11 -11.83 -10.52
N TYR A 43 -0.62 -11.73 -9.29
CA TYR A 43 -2.04 -11.60 -8.98
C TYR A 43 -2.25 -10.39 -8.08
N LEU A 44 -3.19 -9.51 -8.44
CA LEU A 44 -3.43 -8.27 -7.71
C LEU A 44 -4.76 -8.30 -6.98
N ILE A 45 -4.74 -7.87 -5.72
CA ILE A 45 -5.90 -7.65 -4.86
C ILE A 45 -5.88 -6.18 -4.49
N VAL A 46 -6.87 -5.42 -4.95
CA VAL A 46 -7.00 -3.98 -4.73
C VAL A 46 -8.32 -3.70 -4.02
N PRO A 47 -8.36 -3.76 -2.68
CA PRO A 47 -9.55 -3.46 -1.93
C PRO A 47 -9.99 -2.02 -2.18
N GLN A 48 -11.31 -1.78 -2.20
CA GLN A 48 -11.89 -0.47 -2.36
C GLN A 48 -12.03 0.22 -1.00
N ALA A 49 -11.49 1.43 -0.85
CA ALA A 49 -11.72 2.25 0.34
C ALA A 49 -13.22 2.43 0.61
N PRO A 50 -13.66 2.33 1.88
CA PRO A 50 -15.09 2.23 2.20
C PRO A 50 -15.87 3.52 1.99
N SER A 51 -15.27 4.69 2.26
CA SER A 51 -15.94 5.98 2.30
C SER A 51 -15.89 6.67 0.94
N LYS A 52 -16.93 6.46 0.11
CA LYS A 52 -17.03 7.11 -1.21
C LYS A 52 -17.61 8.51 -1.07
N TYR A 53 -17.11 9.43 -1.90
CA TYR A 53 -17.58 10.81 -1.94
C TYR A 53 -17.45 11.41 -3.34
N TYR A 54 -18.18 12.49 -3.60
CA TYR A 54 -18.05 13.22 -4.86
C TYR A 54 -16.82 14.12 -4.85
N LEU A 55 -16.01 14.04 -5.91
CA LEU A 55 -14.85 14.90 -6.10
C LEU A 55 -15.27 16.27 -6.61
N LYS A 56 -14.50 17.32 -6.25
CA LYS A 56 -14.63 18.68 -6.78
C LYS A 56 -15.99 19.33 -6.59
N ASN A 57 -16.77 18.90 -5.58
CA ASN A 57 -18.13 19.38 -5.36
C ASN A 57 -19.07 19.20 -6.57
N GLU A 58 -18.74 18.31 -7.48
CA GLU A 58 -19.54 17.97 -8.65
C GLU A 58 -20.07 16.53 -8.48
N TYR A 59 -21.37 16.32 -8.71
CA TYR A 59 -22.02 14.99 -8.65
C TYR A 59 -21.64 14.09 -9.86
N LYS A 60 -20.44 14.28 -10.42
CA LYS A 60 -20.00 13.62 -11.65
C LYS A 60 -18.90 12.60 -11.37
N TYR A 61 -17.93 12.95 -10.54
CA TYR A 61 -16.76 12.11 -10.28
C TYR A 61 -16.76 11.64 -8.83
N VAL A 62 -16.49 10.36 -8.64
CA VAL A 62 -16.47 9.71 -7.31
C VAL A 62 -15.04 9.29 -6.98
N GLY A 63 -14.61 9.64 -5.78
CA GLY A 63 -13.41 9.10 -5.15
C GLY A 63 -13.75 8.39 -3.85
N ALA A 64 -12.74 7.86 -3.18
CA ALA A 64 -12.92 7.23 -1.89
C ALA A 64 -11.80 7.56 -0.91
N SER A 65 -12.08 7.43 0.38
CA SER A 65 -11.15 7.57 1.49
C SER A 65 -11.17 6.33 2.35
N TRP A 66 -10.00 5.93 2.85
CA TRP A 66 -9.89 4.83 3.80
C TRP A 66 -10.29 5.25 5.20
N LEU A 67 -9.79 6.41 5.61
CA LEU A 67 -9.92 6.94 6.96
C LEU A 67 -10.19 8.45 6.89
N THR A 68 -10.87 8.95 7.90
CA THR A 68 -11.04 10.39 8.14
C THR A 68 -10.59 10.72 9.57
N LYS A 69 -10.70 12.00 9.96
CA LYS A 69 -10.46 12.42 11.36
C LYS A 69 -11.62 12.10 12.29
N GLU A 70 -12.78 11.75 11.71
CA GLU A 70 -13.98 11.41 12.47
C GLU A 70 -13.98 9.92 12.79
N ASN A 71 -14.12 9.57 14.07
CA ASN A 71 -14.14 8.18 14.56
C ASN A 71 -12.99 7.29 14.06
N THR A 72 -11.79 7.86 13.90
CA THR A 72 -10.64 7.23 13.24
C THR A 72 -10.32 5.84 13.81
N THR A 73 -10.39 5.64 15.12
CA THR A 73 -10.07 4.34 15.76
C THR A 73 -11.04 3.25 15.32
N MET A 74 -12.34 3.56 15.26
CA MET A 74 -13.35 2.62 14.79
C MET A 74 -13.17 2.31 13.31
N ASP A 75 -12.88 3.32 12.50
CA ASP A 75 -12.64 3.15 11.07
C ASP A 75 -11.39 2.29 10.81
N ILE A 76 -10.31 2.48 11.58
CA ILE A 76 -9.11 1.64 11.48
C ILE A 76 -9.49 0.17 11.72
N ASN A 77 -10.19 -0.15 12.82
CA ASN A 77 -10.57 -1.52 13.13
C ASN A 77 -11.45 -2.14 12.03
N ASN A 78 -12.41 -1.38 11.52
CA ASN A 78 -13.29 -1.82 10.43
C ASN A 78 -12.52 -2.07 9.12
N VAL A 79 -11.56 -1.19 8.79
CA VAL A 79 -10.72 -1.33 7.59
C VAL A 79 -9.81 -2.55 7.71
N LEU A 80 -9.17 -2.76 8.86
CA LEU A 80 -8.30 -3.92 9.07
C LEU A 80 -9.10 -5.24 8.97
N ALA A 81 -10.24 -5.34 9.64
CA ALA A 81 -11.11 -6.51 9.56
C ALA A 81 -11.63 -6.75 8.13
N TYR A 82 -11.93 -5.68 7.39
CA TYR A 82 -12.31 -5.78 5.98
C TYR A 82 -11.19 -6.34 5.10
N ILE A 83 -9.95 -5.89 5.29
CA ILE A 83 -8.80 -6.38 4.52
C ILE A 83 -8.56 -7.86 4.81
N ASP A 84 -8.64 -8.29 6.07
CA ASP A 84 -8.50 -9.69 6.46
C ASP A 84 -9.58 -10.55 5.80
N ALA A 85 -10.84 -10.10 5.81
CA ALA A 85 -11.95 -10.80 5.15
C ALA A 85 -11.76 -10.90 3.61
N VAL A 86 -11.19 -9.86 2.98
CA VAL A 86 -10.84 -9.90 1.54
C VAL A 86 -9.81 -10.98 1.27
N LEU A 87 -8.72 -11.02 2.03
CA LEU A 87 -7.67 -12.03 1.83
C LEU A 87 -8.14 -13.44 2.12
N GLU A 88 -9.01 -13.63 3.11
CA GLU A 88 -9.61 -14.93 3.41
C GLU A 88 -10.50 -15.40 2.26
N ALA A 89 -11.28 -14.50 1.65
CA ALA A 89 -12.15 -14.81 0.53
C ALA A 89 -11.38 -15.21 -0.73
N GLU A 90 -10.18 -14.63 -0.96
CA GLU A 90 -9.36 -14.90 -2.14
C GLU A 90 -8.69 -16.28 -2.14
N LYS A 91 -8.68 -16.99 -1.00
CA LYS A 91 -8.14 -18.36 -0.87
C LYS A 91 -6.76 -18.53 -1.52
N LEU A 92 -5.85 -17.63 -1.16
CA LEU A 92 -4.51 -17.58 -1.74
C LEU A 92 -3.77 -18.92 -1.54
N PRO A 93 -3.03 -19.41 -2.55
CA PRO A 93 -2.17 -20.56 -2.40
C PRO A 93 -1.11 -20.35 -1.30
N GLU A 94 -0.69 -21.42 -0.66
CA GLU A 94 0.48 -21.40 0.21
C GLU A 94 1.75 -21.18 -0.64
N ASN A 95 2.76 -20.52 -0.10
CA ASN A 95 4.07 -20.27 -0.72
C ASN A 95 4.16 -19.15 -1.79
N GLN A 96 3.20 -18.24 -1.85
CA GLN A 96 3.29 -17.07 -2.70
C GLN A 96 4.02 -15.92 -1.98
N ASN A 97 4.78 -15.13 -2.75
CA ASN A 97 5.36 -13.89 -2.25
C ASN A 97 4.27 -12.86 -2.04
N LEU A 98 3.98 -12.48 -0.81
CA LEU A 98 3.08 -11.35 -0.55
C LEU A 98 3.85 -10.04 -0.74
N ILE A 99 3.37 -9.20 -1.65
CA ILE A 99 3.87 -7.85 -1.90
C ILE A 99 2.82 -6.85 -1.41
N LEU A 100 3.20 -6.03 -0.46
CA LEU A 100 2.34 -5.01 0.11
C LEU A 100 2.66 -3.66 -0.52
N PHE A 101 1.65 -3.01 -1.11
CA PHE A 101 1.80 -1.71 -1.75
C PHE A 101 0.79 -0.71 -1.17
N GLY A 102 1.27 0.44 -0.73
CA GLY A 102 0.41 1.56 -0.33
C GLY A 102 0.82 2.83 -1.04
N PHE A 103 -0.14 3.56 -1.62
CA PHE A 103 0.06 4.89 -2.19
C PHE A 103 -0.63 5.95 -1.33
N SER A 104 0.09 7.02 -0.98
CA SER A 104 -0.46 8.17 -0.26
C SER A 104 -1.18 7.73 1.04
N GLN A 105 -2.49 7.97 1.20
CA GLN A 105 -3.27 7.47 2.33
C GLN A 105 -3.17 5.94 2.47
N GLY A 106 -3.01 5.22 1.36
CA GLY A 106 -2.83 3.76 1.34
C GLY A 106 -1.58 3.28 2.10
N VAL A 107 -0.53 4.10 2.23
CA VAL A 107 0.65 3.77 3.06
C VAL A 107 0.24 3.59 4.51
N SER A 108 -0.60 4.48 5.03
CA SER A 108 -1.05 4.40 6.42
C SER A 108 -1.93 3.19 6.70
N VAL A 109 -2.68 2.74 5.71
CA VAL A 109 -3.49 1.51 5.80
C VAL A 109 -2.60 0.28 5.71
N ALA A 110 -1.71 0.24 4.72
CA ALA A 110 -0.78 -0.86 4.50
C ALA A 110 0.05 -1.16 5.75
N THR A 111 0.67 -0.13 6.34
CA THR A 111 1.53 -0.30 7.52
C THR A 111 0.76 -0.72 8.77
N ARG A 112 -0.45 -0.20 9.01
CA ARG A 112 -1.33 -0.65 10.10
C ARG A 112 -1.76 -2.10 9.92
N TRP A 113 -2.19 -2.45 8.70
CA TRP A 113 -2.59 -3.82 8.43
C TRP A 113 -1.42 -4.78 8.60
N TRP A 114 -0.24 -4.44 8.11
CA TRP A 114 0.96 -5.28 8.26
C TRP A 114 1.33 -5.50 9.72
N ALA A 115 1.35 -4.41 10.51
CA ALA A 115 1.60 -4.47 11.95
C ALA A 115 0.57 -5.31 12.72
N ASN A 116 -0.72 -5.22 12.34
CA ASN A 116 -1.81 -5.96 12.98
C ASN A 116 -1.84 -7.44 12.58
N SER A 117 -1.74 -7.74 11.29
CA SER A 117 -1.86 -9.10 10.75
C SER A 117 -0.63 -9.96 11.02
N LYS A 118 0.52 -9.33 11.23
CA LYS A 118 1.83 -9.99 11.42
C LYS A 118 2.18 -10.97 10.30
N ARG A 119 1.61 -10.78 9.11
CA ARG A 119 1.90 -11.64 7.96
C ARG A 119 3.29 -11.36 7.41
N SER A 120 4.01 -12.42 7.04
CA SER A 120 5.26 -12.30 6.30
C SER A 120 4.99 -11.69 4.93
N CYS A 121 5.75 -10.65 4.58
CA CYS A 121 5.74 -10.04 3.26
C CYS A 121 7.13 -10.19 2.62
N ARG A 122 7.18 -10.53 1.36
CA ARG A 122 8.42 -10.55 0.60
C ARG A 122 8.91 -9.13 0.33
N GLN A 123 7.95 -8.22 0.09
CA GLN A 123 8.26 -6.83 -0.21
C GLN A 123 7.16 -5.90 0.32
N VAL A 124 7.56 -4.73 0.81
CA VAL A 124 6.66 -3.67 1.28
C VAL A 124 7.05 -2.37 0.60
N ILE A 125 6.13 -1.80 -0.17
CA ILE A 125 6.34 -0.59 -0.97
C ILE A 125 5.49 0.53 -0.38
N LEU A 126 6.13 1.51 0.22
CA LEU A 126 5.53 2.69 0.84
C LEU A 126 5.68 3.86 -0.14
N TYR A 127 4.64 4.09 -0.96
CA TYR A 127 4.71 4.98 -2.10
C TYR A 127 4.04 6.34 -1.80
N ALA A 128 4.82 7.40 -1.74
CA ALA A 128 4.39 8.80 -1.58
C ALA A 128 3.41 9.01 -0.41
N GLY A 129 3.65 8.38 0.74
CA GLY A 129 2.76 8.48 1.89
C GLY A 129 3.50 8.46 3.22
N GLY A 130 2.77 8.77 4.29
CA GLY A 130 3.31 8.80 5.65
C GLY A 130 2.94 7.56 6.45
N ILE A 131 3.91 7.10 7.24
CA ILE A 131 3.70 6.03 8.22
C ILE A 131 2.98 6.62 9.45
N PRO A 132 1.96 5.95 10.01
CA PRO A 132 1.28 6.39 11.23
C PRO A 132 2.23 6.61 12.41
N ASN A 133 1.94 7.65 13.19
CA ASN A 133 2.81 8.03 14.32
C ASN A 133 2.70 7.09 15.52
N GLU A 134 1.60 6.37 15.65
CA GLU A 134 1.35 5.42 16.73
C GLU A 134 2.10 4.11 16.57
N LEU A 135 2.59 3.79 15.36
CA LEU A 135 3.34 2.56 15.13
C LEU A 135 4.74 2.64 15.73
N THR A 136 5.15 1.55 16.36
CA THR A 136 6.42 1.40 17.07
C THR A 136 7.25 0.27 16.47
N LYS A 137 8.52 0.19 16.82
CA LYS A 137 9.41 -0.92 16.40
C LYS A 137 8.91 -2.30 16.86
N ASP A 138 8.16 -2.34 17.96
CA ASP A 138 7.64 -3.59 18.52
C ASP A 138 6.51 -4.15 17.69
N ASP A 139 5.76 -3.29 16.97
CA ASP A 139 4.73 -3.70 16.01
C ASP A 139 5.31 -4.46 14.81
N PHE A 140 6.60 -4.29 14.53
CA PHE A 140 7.33 -4.96 13.44
C PHE A 140 8.38 -5.97 13.94
N ALA A 141 8.32 -6.38 15.21
CA ALA A 141 9.28 -7.34 15.78
C ALA A 141 9.22 -8.73 15.10
N PHE A 142 8.10 -9.06 14.44
CA PHE A 142 7.91 -10.31 13.69
C PHE A 142 8.60 -10.30 12.32
N VAL A 143 9.05 -9.13 11.82
CA VAL A 143 9.62 -8.98 10.49
C VAL A 143 11.05 -9.48 10.45
N ASP A 144 11.32 -10.39 9.53
CA ASP A 144 12.68 -10.73 9.12
C ASP A 144 13.16 -9.71 8.09
N PHE A 145 13.94 -8.72 8.54
CA PHE A 145 14.46 -7.65 7.70
C PHE A 145 15.59 -8.09 6.75
N ASP A 146 16.07 -9.31 6.84
CA ASP A 146 17.05 -9.84 5.89
C ASP A 146 16.39 -10.49 4.67
N THR A 147 15.11 -10.86 4.80
CA THR A 147 14.33 -11.47 3.71
C THR A 147 13.20 -10.58 3.19
N THR A 148 12.80 -9.57 3.95
CA THR A 148 11.74 -8.61 3.57
C THR A 148 12.35 -7.35 2.97
N LYS A 149 12.12 -7.09 1.69
CA LYS A 149 12.53 -5.84 1.02
C LYS A 149 11.55 -4.72 1.37
N ILE A 150 12.02 -3.63 1.96
CA ILE A 150 11.19 -2.46 2.29
C ILE A 150 11.65 -1.27 1.47
N GLN A 151 10.73 -0.59 0.81
CA GLN A 151 11.04 0.54 -0.07
C GLN A 151 10.14 1.73 0.25
N LEU A 152 10.75 2.91 0.46
CA LEU A 152 10.09 4.19 0.48
C LEU A 152 10.29 4.87 -0.87
N VAL A 153 9.20 5.10 -1.60
CA VAL A 153 9.23 5.65 -2.97
C VAL A 153 8.51 6.99 -2.99
N TYR A 154 9.10 8.03 -3.57
CA TYR A 154 8.44 9.33 -3.71
C TYR A 154 9.05 10.17 -4.85
N GLY A 155 8.25 11.11 -5.36
CA GLY A 155 8.69 12.11 -6.33
C GLY A 155 9.52 13.23 -5.69
N ASP A 156 10.53 13.70 -6.37
CA ASP A 156 11.41 14.79 -5.90
C ASP A 156 10.70 16.16 -5.84
N ALA A 157 9.56 16.31 -6.50
CA ALA A 157 8.68 17.47 -6.49
C ALA A 157 7.30 17.18 -5.85
N ASP A 158 7.20 16.19 -4.96
CA ASP A 158 5.94 15.87 -4.26
C ASP A 158 5.57 16.98 -3.27
N GLU A 159 4.50 17.71 -3.55
CA GLU A 159 4.02 18.84 -2.75
C GLU A 159 3.51 18.47 -1.36
N PHE A 160 3.17 17.20 -1.13
CA PHE A 160 2.72 16.69 0.18
C PHE A 160 3.87 16.19 1.05
N LEU A 161 5.06 15.98 0.47
CA LEU A 161 6.26 15.54 1.16
C LEU A 161 7.27 16.69 1.30
N THR A 162 6.90 17.71 2.08
CA THR A 162 7.83 18.79 2.41
C THR A 162 9.14 18.26 3.01
N PRO A 163 10.27 19.01 2.94
CA PRO A 163 11.55 18.58 3.48
C PRO A 163 11.47 18.10 4.94
N ASP A 164 10.73 18.84 5.79
CA ASP A 164 10.54 18.47 7.19
C ASP A 164 9.78 17.15 7.35
N ARG A 165 8.70 16.99 6.59
CA ARG A 165 7.92 15.75 6.60
C ARG A 165 8.74 14.57 6.09
N LEU A 166 9.51 14.76 5.03
CA LEU A 166 10.40 13.73 4.51
C LEU A 166 11.47 13.32 5.53
N GLN A 167 12.03 14.29 6.26
CA GLN A 167 12.97 13.99 7.34
C GLN A 167 12.31 13.19 8.46
N MET A 168 11.06 13.52 8.82
CA MET A 168 10.29 12.74 9.81
C MET A 168 10.05 11.30 9.33
N GLU A 169 9.63 11.11 8.09
CA GLU A 169 9.40 9.77 7.53
C GLU A 169 10.71 8.94 7.48
N LYS A 170 11.83 9.55 7.10
CA LYS A 170 13.15 8.91 7.14
C LYS A 170 13.55 8.44 8.55
N ARG A 171 13.29 9.28 9.58
CA ARG A 171 13.54 8.89 10.99
C ARG A 171 12.65 7.74 11.44
N LYS A 172 11.37 7.74 11.02
CA LYS A 172 10.46 6.64 11.32
C LYS A 172 10.96 5.33 10.71
N ILE A 173 11.35 5.34 9.43
CA ILE A 173 11.90 4.18 8.74
C ILE A 173 13.13 3.64 9.46
N GLU A 174 14.06 4.52 9.85
CA GLU A 174 15.25 4.14 10.60
C GLU A 174 14.87 3.41 11.90
N THR A 175 13.90 3.97 12.63
CA THR A 175 13.46 3.43 13.93
C THR A 175 12.65 2.15 13.77
N LEU A 176 11.66 2.13 12.86
CA LEU A 176 10.72 1.02 12.74
C LEU A 176 11.34 -0.19 12.03
N PHE A 177 12.19 0.05 11.04
CA PHE A 177 12.73 -0.97 10.14
C PHE A 177 14.25 -1.14 10.27
N LYS A 178 14.84 -0.67 11.39
CA LYS A 178 16.29 -0.82 11.70
C LYS A 178 17.20 -0.32 10.58
N GLY A 179 16.78 0.74 9.84
CA GLY A 179 17.54 1.27 8.71
C GLY A 179 17.58 0.37 7.47
N LYS A 180 16.77 -0.70 7.42
CA LYS A 180 16.78 -1.67 6.30
C LYS A 180 15.91 -1.27 5.12
N ALA A 181 15.24 -0.10 5.17
CA ALA A 181 14.44 0.36 4.06
C ALA A 181 15.28 1.10 3.01
N GLU A 182 15.06 0.75 1.75
CA GLU A 182 15.62 1.44 0.59
C GLU A 182 14.80 2.70 0.29
N ILE A 183 15.46 3.80 -0.01
CA ILE A 183 14.81 5.05 -0.42
C ILE A 183 14.99 5.25 -1.91
N ILE A 184 13.88 5.32 -2.64
CA ILE A 184 13.84 5.49 -4.09
C ILE A 184 13.14 6.79 -4.43
N THR A 185 13.85 7.66 -5.16
CA THR A 185 13.31 8.94 -5.62
C THR A 185 13.18 8.94 -7.13
N PHE A 186 12.05 9.45 -7.64
CA PHE A 186 11.84 9.64 -9.07
C PHE A 186 11.54 11.11 -9.39
N THR A 187 11.79 11.53 -10.63
CA THR A 187 11.43 12.88 -11.07
C THR A 187 9.93 13.00 -11.31
N GLY A 188 9.26 13.80 -10.46
CA GLY A 188 7.81 14.02 -10.53
C GLY A 188 7.22 14.45 -9.20
N GLY A 189 5.90 14.67 -9.19
CA GLY A 189 5.11 15.10 -8.04
C GLY A 189 4.46 13.94 -7.28
N HIS A 190 3.27 14.22 -6.71
CA HIS A 190 2.46 13.24 -5.97
C HIS A 190 1.70 12.31 -6.92
N GLU A 191 2.38 11.40 -7.57
CA GLU A 191 1.83 10.54 -8.61
C GLU A 191 2.41 9.13 -8.55
N VAL A 192 1.73 8.14 -9.12
CA VAL A 192 2.26 6.80 -9.33
C VAL A 192 2.83 6.71 -10.74
N LYS A 193 4.09 6.28 -10.87
CA LYS A 193 4.75 6.01 -12.16
C LYS A 193 4.61 4.53 -12.52
N PRO A 194 3.79 4.14 -13.52
CA PRO A 194 3.59 2.73 -13.87
C PRO A 194 4.89 2.00 -14.21
N ASN A 195 5.79 2.66 -14.96
CA ASN A 195 7.06 2.05 -15.34
C ASN A 195 7.94 1.74 -14.12
N LEU A 196 7.88 2.57 -13.08
CA LEU A 196 8.65 2.35 -11.86
C LEU A 196 8.15 1.13 -11.08
N ILE A 197 6.84 0.83 -11.09
CA ILE A 197 6.29 -0.33 -10.38
C ILE A 197 6.96 -1.63 -10.82
N HIS A 198 7.17 -1.80 -12.12
CA HIS A 198 7.88 -2.96 -12.66
C HIS A 198 9.34 -3.03 -12.18
N ASP A 199 10.03 -1.88 -12.10
CA ASP A 199 11.43 -1.82 -11.68
C ASP A 199 11.61 -2.10 -10.18
N LEU A 200 10.58 -1.84 -9.35
CA LEU A 200 10.61 -2.12 -7.91
C LEU A 200 10.70 -3.61 -7.58
N LEU A 201 10.31 -4.50 -8.51
CA LEU A 201 10.41 -5.96 -8.35
C LEU A 201 11.81 -6.52 -8.56
N LYS A 202 12.70 -5.76 -9.17
CA LYS A 202 14.10 -6.14 -9.40
C LYS A 202 14.94 -5.91 -8.14
#